data_e0a40e76ab8daf9413685fcf2a9c840b
#
_entry.id   e0a40e76ab8daf9413685fcf2a9c840b
#
_cell.length_a   1.000
_cell.length_b   1.000
_cell.length_c   1.000
_cell.angle_alpha   90.00
_cell.angle_beta   90.00
_cell.angle_gamma   90.00
#
_symmetry.space_group_name_H-M   'P 1'
#
loop_
_entity.id
_entity.type
_entity.pdbx_description
1 polymer ?
#
loop_
_entity_poly.entity_id
_entity_poly.type
_entity_poly.pdbx_seq_one_letter_code
_entity_poly.pdbx_strand_id
1 'polypeptide(L)'
;IYIGTDKEVKNPSVNIFFKQDATPDSLKNTIAYYATSYMVSMAMNMLNNRLNELRQTANPPFTSAGAEYGEYFLAKTKEAFSISASSKIDGIDLATKTILEEAERARRFGFTPTEYDRARANYLQAVESAYNEREKTKSGSYVNEYVNNFLDKEPIPGIEVEYTLLNKLAPNIPVEAVNQIMQQLITDNNQVVLLAGPE
;
A
#
# COMPACT_ATOMS: atom_id res chain seq x y z
N ILE A 1 8.78 22.00 -12.58
CA ILE A 1 8.14 21.08 -13.54
C ILE A 1 9.22 20.69 -14.53
N TYR A 2 9.43 19.40 -14.68
CA TYR A 2 10.31 18.83 -15.71
C TYR A 2 9.42 18.12 -16.73
N ILE A 3 9.67 18.32 -18.01
CA ILE A 3 8.98 17.64 -19.11
C ILE A 3 10.06 16.93 -19.93
N GLY A 4 9.95 15.61 -20.00
CA GLY A 4 10.78 14.75 -20.82
C GLY A 4 9.89 13.82 -21.65
N THR A 5 10.35 13.42 -22.83
CA THR A 5 9.64 12.50 -23.72
C THR A 5 10.44 11.21 -23.84
N ASP A 6 9.73 10.08 -23.95
CA ASP A 6 10.33 8.78 -24.17
C ASP A 6 9.51 7.99 -25.19
N LYS A 7 10.14 7.67 -26.32
CA LYS A 7 9.52 6.93 -27.42
C LYS A 7 9.16 5.49 -27.10
N GLU A 8 9.73 4.93 -26.02
CA GLU A 8 9.47 3.57 -25.60
C GLU A 8 8.20 3.46 -24.73
N VAL A 9 7.72 4.58 -24.17
CA VAL A 9 6.47 4.62 -23.39
C VAL A 9 5.28 4.47 -24.32
N LYS A 10 4.60 3.32 -24.23
CA LYS A 10 3.43 3.00 -25.08
C LYS A 10 2.11 3.45 -24.47
N ASN A 11 1.98 3.37 -23.15
CA ASN A 11 0.75 3.70 -22.43
C ASN A 11 1.02 4.79 -21.40
N PRO A 12 0.17 5.80 -21.31
CA PRO A 12 0.34 6.83 -20.29
C PRO A 12 0.12 6.26 -18.91
N SER A 13 0.91 6.73 -17.96
CA SER A 13 0.82 6.38 -16.55
C SER A 13 1.02 7.59 -15.67
N VAL A 14 0.41 7.56 -14.51
CA VAL A 14 0.57 8.55 -13.44
C VAL A 14 0.94 7.84 -12.16
N ASN A 15 1.91 8.42 -11.43
CA ASN A 15 2.28 8.02 -10.08
C ASN A 15 2.26 9.27 -9.20
N ILE A 16 1.54 9.20 -8.09
CA ILE A 16 1.40 10.30 -7.14
C ILE A 16 1.93 9.80 -5.79
N PHE A 17 2.90 10.52 -5.25
CA PHE A 17 3.57 10.19 -4.00
C PHE A 17 3.28 11.25 -2.95
N PHE A 18 2.92 10.81 -1.75
CA PHE A 18 2.79 11.63 -0.55
C PHE A 18 3.90 11.21 0.40
N LYS A 19 4.98 11.98 0.40
CA LYS A 19 6.21 11.63 1.14
C LYS A 19 6.14 12.08 2.59
N GLN A 20 6.71 11.27 3.46
CA GLN A 20 6.94 11.57 4.87
C GLN A 20 8.32 11.07 5.30
N ASP A 21 8.73 11.45 6.51
CA ASP A 21 9.98 10.94 7.05
C ASP A 21 9.88 9.44 7.30
N ALA A 22 10.96 8.71 6.99
CA ALA A 22 11.01 7.28 7.26
C ALA A 22 10.93 7.01 8.76
N THR A 23 10.28 5.91 9.11
CA THR A 23 10.21 5.44 10.49
C THR A 23 11.62 5.16 11.03
N PRO A 24 12.02 5.76 12.18
CA PRO A 24 13.32 5.50 12.76
C PRO A 24 13.54 4.01 13.07
N ASP A 25 14.72 3.49 12.75
CA ASP A 25 15.06 2.07 12.96
C ASP A 25 14.85 1.61 14.42
N SER A 26 15.06 2.52 15.38
CA SER A 26 14.83 2.23 16.81
C SER A 26 13.39 1.89 17.16
N LEU A 27 12.43 2.27 16.32
CA LEU A 27 11.00 2.00 16.52
C LEU A 27 10.53 0.73 15.81
N LYS A 28 11.26 0.25 14.80
CA LYS A 28 10.83 -0.88 13.95
C LYS A 28 10.67 -2.20 14.72
N ASN A 29 11.44 -2.41 15.78
CA ASN A 29 11.34 -3.61 16.63
C ASN A 29 10.34 -3.48 17.79
N THR A 30 9.25 -2.74 17.60
CA THR A 30 8.22 -2.53 18.62
C THR A 30 6.86 -3.09 18.19
N ILE A 31 6.04 -3.48 19.18
CA ILE A 31 4.65 -3.90 18.93
C ILE A 31 3.84 -2.75 18.31
N ALA A 32 4.13 -1.50 18.66
CA ALA A 32 3.48 -0.34 18.10
C ALA A 32 3.75 -0.22 16.59
N TYR A 33 4.99 -0.41 16.16
CA TYR A 33 5.34 -0.44 14.73
C TYR A 33 4.60 -1.57 14.01
N TYR A 34 4.58 -2.77 14.60
CA TYR A 34 3.88 -3.91 14.01
C TYR A 34 2.37 -3.68 13.87
N ALA A 35 1.75 -3.07 14.86
CA ALA A 35 0.34 -2.69 14.81
C ALA A 35 0.08 -1.62 13.73
N THR A 36 0.97 -0.63 13.62
CA THR A 36 0.87 0.40 12.57
C THR A 36 1.03 -0.21 11.18
N SER A 37 2.01 -1.09 10.97
CA SER A 37 2.23 -1.81 9.71
C SER A 37 1.01 -2.66 9.31
N TYR A 38 0.38 -3.32 10.29
CA TYR A 38 -0.90 -4.02 10.07
C TYR A 38 -2.00 -3.05 9.61
N MET A 39 -2.18 -1.91 10.28
CA MET A 39 -3.20 -0.93 9.91
C MET A 39 -2.96 -0.34 8.51
N VAL A 40 -1.70 -0.04 8.16
CA VAL A 40 -1.31 0.39 6.81
C VAL A 40 -1.65 -0.69 5.78
N SER A 41 -1.31 -1.95 6.06
CA SER A 41 -1.63 -3.08 5.18
C SER A 41 -3.13 -3.23 4.95
N MET A 42 -3.96 -3.04 5.99
CA MET A 42 -5.41 -3.06 5.86
C MET A 42 -5.92 -1.90 5.00
N ALA A 43 -5.40 -0.69 5.23
CA ALA A 43 -5.77 0.49 4.43
C ALA A 43 -5.44 0.31 2.94
N MET A 44 -4.22 -0.16 2.64
CA MET A 44 -3.79 -0.44 1.26
C MET A 44 -4.63 -1.54 0.61
N ASN A 45 -4.94 -2.61 1.33
CA ASN A 45 -5.78 -3.70 0.83
C ASN A 45 -7.18 -3.20 0.45
N MET A 46 -7.83 -2.45 1.34
CA MET A 46 -9.19 -1.93 1.09
C MET A 46 -9.21 -0.91 -0.05
N LEU A 47 -8.21 -0.01 -0.13
CA LEU A 47 -8.11 0.94 -1.24
C LEU A 47 -7.88 0.22 -2.58
N ASN A 48 -6.99 -0.76 -2.61
CA ASN A 48 -6.75 -1.58 -3.81
C ASN A 48 -8.00 -2.38 -4.23
N ASN A 49 -8.81 -2.85 -3.29
CA ASN A 49 -10.08 -3.49 -3.60
C ASN A 49 -11.05 -2.53 -4.30
N ARG A 50 -11.18 -1.27 -3.82
CA ARG A 50 -11.99 -0.24 -4.49
C ARG A 50 -11.48 0.07 -5.90
N LEU A 51 -10.16 0.21 -6.07
CA LEU A 51 -9.56 0.43 -7.39
C LEU A 51 -9.82 -0.76 -8.33
N ASN A 52 -9.76 -1.99 -7.82
CA ASN A 52 -10.09 -3.18 -8.61
C ASN A 52 -11.58 -3.24 -9.01
N GLU A 53 -12.49 -2.83 -8.14
CA GLU A 53 -13.92 -2.74 -8.46
C GLU A 53 -14.16 -1.75 -9.60
N LEU A 54 -13.53 -0.58 -9.56
CA LEU A 54 -13.59 0.42 -10.64
C LEU A 54 -13.04 -0.11 -11.96
N ARG A 55 -11.96 -0.90 -11.91
CA ARG A 55 -11.37 -1.52 -13.11
C ARG A 55 -12.31 -2.55 -13.76
N GLN A 56 -13.19 -3.16 -12.99
CA GLN A 56 -14.13 -4.20 -13.48
C GLN A 56 -15.44 -3.60 -14.02
N THR A 57 -15.60 -2.29 -14.03
CA THR A 57 -16.79 -1.64 -14.60
C THR A 57 -16.82 -1.76 -16.13
N ALA A 58 -17.98 -1.56 -16.75
CA ALA A 58 -18.13 -1.65 -18.20
C ALA A 58 -17.24 -0.66 -18.97
N ASN A 59 -16.99 0.53 -18.39
CA ASN A 59 -16.12 1.55 -18.94
C ASN A 59 -15.07 1.94 -17.86
N PRO A 60 -14.02 1.14 -17.69
CA PRO A 60 -13.05 1.38 -16.64
C PRO A 60 -12.24 2.65 -16.90
N PRO A 61 -12.02 3.50 -15.86
CA PRO A 61 -11.29 4.75 -16.02
C PRO A 61 -9.79 4.55 -16.27
N PHE A 62 -9.28 3.35 -15.99
CA PHE A 62 -7.88 2.98 -16.16
C PHE A 62 -7.75 1.51 -16.57
N THR A 63 -6.60 1.14 -17.12
CA THR A 63 -6.27 -0.27 -17.46
C THR A 63 -5.74 -1.01 -16.23
N SER A 64 -4.99 -0.29 -15.38
CA SER A 64 -4.55 -0.76 -14.07
C SER A 64 -4.43 0.41 -13.11
N ALA A 65 -4.63 0.17 -11.83
CA ALA A 65 -4.37 1.11 -10.76
C ALA A 65 -3.96 0.34 -9.50
N GLY A 66 -3.21 1.01 -8.63
CA GLY A 66 -2.76 0.44 -7.37
C GLY A 66 -2.34 1.51 -6.38
N ALA A 67 -2.38 1.14 -5.11
CA ALA A 67 -1.90 1.95 -3.99
C ALA A 67 -0.95 1.12 -3.14
N GLU A 68 0.12 1.75 -2.65
CA GLU A 68 1.12 1.12 -1.81
C GLU A 68 1.69 2.12 -0.80
N TYR A 69 2.31 1.61 0.25
CA TYR A 69 3.08 2.39 1.20
C TYR A 69 4.41 1.69 1.46
N GLY A 70 5.48 2.44 1.45
CA GLY A 70 6.82 1.90 1.70
C GLY A 70 7.92 2.93 1.48
N GLU A 71 9.16 2.44 1.38
CA GLU A 71 10.32 3.28 1.10
C GLU A 71 10.13 4.08 -0.20
N TYR A 72 10.47 5.37 -0.14
CA TYR A 72 10.42 6.21 -1.34
C TYR A 72 11.62 5.91 -2.23
N PHE A 73 11.37 5.49 -3.46
CA PHE A 73 12.35 4.94 -4.40
C PHE A 73 13.59 5.81 -4.69
N LEU A 74 13.54 7.12 -4.41
CA LEU A 74 14.68 8.04 -4.59
C LEU A 74 15.45 8.33 -3.31
N ALA A 75 14.91 8.03 -2.13
CA ALA A 75 15.55 8.44 -0.89
C ALA A 75 15.15 7.54 0.29
N LYS A 76 16.09 6.78 0.82
CA LYS A 76 15.91 5.89 2.00
C LYS A 76 15.49 6.62 3.29
N THR A 77 15.67 7.94 3.35
CA THR A 77 15.22 8.77 4.48
C THR A 77 13.74 9.14 4.42
N LYS A 78 13.04 8.67 3.39
CA LYS A 78 11.62 8.95 3.17
C LYS A 78 10.84 7.65 2.91
N GLU A 79 9.64 7.63 3.45
CA GLU A 79 8.57 6.71 3.06
C GLU A 79 7.51 7.48 2.29
N ALA A 80 6.71 6.79 1.51
CA ALA A 80 5.62 7.41 0.78
C ALA A 80 4.40 6.51 0.69
N PHE A 81 3.23 7.10 0.89
CA PHE A 81 2.03 6.56 0.28
C PHE A 81 2.07 6.92 -1.20
N SER A 82 1.90 5.94 -2.06
CA SER A 82 1.80 6.14 -3.50
C SER A 82 0.51 5.57 -4.05
N ILE A 83 -0.05 6.27 -5.03
CA ILE A 83 -1.16 5.79 -5.82
C ILE A 83 -0.85 6.00 -7.30
N SER A 84 -1.10 4.97 -8.10
CA SER A 84 -0.72 4.96 -9.51
C SER A 84 -1.84 4.44 -10.38
N ALA A 85 -1.84 4.86 -11.64
CA ALA A 85 -2.70 4.31 -12.67
C ALA A 85 -2.01 4.33 -14.04
N SER A 86 -2.39 3.37 -14.89
CA SER A 86 -2.09 3.38 -16.31
C SER A 86 -3.39 3.39 -17.10
N SER A 87 -3.41 4.05 -18.26
CA SER A 87 -4.61 4.20 -19.06
C SER A 87 -4.34 3.94 -20.54
N LYS A 88 -5.39 3.99 -21.35
CA LYS A 88 -5.29 4.17 -22.80
C LYS A 88 -4.78 5.58 -23.10
N ILE A 89 -4.29 5.81 -24.33
CA ILE A 89 -3.65 7.07 -24.75
C ILE A 89 -4.46 8.31 -24.34
N ASP A 90 -5.77 8.33 -24.57
CA ASP A 90 -6.62 9.49 -24.27
C ASP A 90 -7.30 9.43 -22.89
N GLY A 91 -6.88 8.51 -22.01
CA GLY A 91 -7.57 8.24 -20.74
C GLY A 91 -6.87 8.73 -19.50
N ILE A 92 -5.71 9.38 -19.62
CA ILE A 92 -4.87 9.67 -18.44
C ILE A 92 -5.48 10.71 -17.50
N ASP A 93 -6.21 11.68 -18.02
CA ASP A 93 -6.89 12.68 -17.19
C ASP A 93 -7.98 12.05 -16.33
N LEU A 94 -8.81 11.18 -16.96
CA LEU A 94 -9.85 10.44 -16.23
C LEU A 94 -9.24 9.50 -15.20
N ALA A 95 -8.18 8.77 -15.58
CA ALA A 95 -7.49 7.86 -14.67
C ALA A 95 -6.91 8.61 -13.46
N THR A 96 -6.20 9.72 -13.71
CA THR A 96 -5.61 10.57 -12.67
C THR A 96 -6.68 11.12 -11.73
N LYS A 97 -7.74 11.69 -12.29
CA LYS A 97 -8.87 12.19 -11.51
C LYS A 97 -9.47 11.10 -10.63
N THR A 98 -9.73 9.92 -11.20
CA THR A 98 -10.40 8.83 -10.47
C THR A 98 -9.55 8.31 -9.31
N ILE A 99 -8.24 8.09 -9.50
CA ILE A 99 -7.39 7.62 -8.39
C ILE A 99 -7.26 8.68 -7.28
N LEU A 100 -7.22 9.97 -7.63
CA LEU A 100 -7.21 11.06 -6.65
C LEU A 100 -8.54 11.15 -5.89
N GLU A 101 -9.67 11.00 -6.58
CA GLU A 101 -10.99 10.98 -5.95
C GLU A 101 -11.14 9.81 -4.97
N GLU A 102 -10.65 8.61 -5.32
CA GLU A 102 -10.68 7.47 -4.40
C GLU A 102 -9.72 7.62 -3.22
N ALA A 103 -8.52 8.16 -3.44
CA ALA A 103 -7.59 8.47 -2.36
C ALA A 103 -8.20 9.49 -1.38
N GLU A 104 -8.76 10.57 -1.91
CA GLU A 104 -9.41 11.63 -1.12
C GLU A 104 -10.68 11.13 -0.43
N ARG A 105 -11.45 10.25 -1.08
CA ARG A 105 -12.60 9.59 -0.47
C ARG A 105 -12.19 8.73 0.72
N ALA A 106 -11.11 7.94 0.58
CA ALA A 106 -10.57 7.17 1.68
C ALA A 106 -10.04 8.07 2.82
N ARG A 107 -9.39 9.19 2.51
CA ARG A 107 -8.92 10.17 3.49
C ARG A 107 -10.07 10.80 4.28
N ARG A 108 -11.13 11.26 3.60
CA ARG A 108 -12.23 12.03 4.22
C ARG A 108 -13.25 11.15 4.91
N PHE A 109 -13.61 10.03 4.32
CA PHE A 109 -14.74 9.21 4.77
C PHE A 109 -14.29 7.84 5.30
N GLY A 110 -13.02 7.46 5.06
CA GLY A 110 -12.49 6.19 5.49
C GLY A 110 -13.08 4.98 4.76
N PHE A 111 -12.93 3.84 5.40
CA PHE A 111 -13.47 2.55 4.99
C PHE A 111 -14.62 2.15 5.91
N THR A 112 -15.55 1.36 5.39
CA THR A 112 -16.68 0.85 6.18
C THR A 112 -16.27 -0.33 7.05
N PRO A 113 -17.00 -0.61 8.15
CA PRO A 113 -16.76 -1.82 8.94
C PRO A 113 -16.78 -3.11 8.12
N THR A 114 -17.69 -3.20 7.13
CA THR A 114 -17.80 -4.39 6.28
C THR A 114 -16.57 -4.58 5.37
N GLU A 115 -16.00 -3.51 4.81
CA GLU A 115 -14.75 -3.58 4.05
C GLU A 115 -13.62 -4.06 4.95
N TYR A 116 -13.52 -3.50 6.15
CA TYR A 116 -12.48 -3.85 7.11
C TYR A 116 -12.62 -5.29 7.61
N ASP A 117 -13.81 -5.75 7.98
CA ASP A 117 -14.03 -7.12 8.44
C ASP A 117 -13.65 -8.14 7.38
N ARG A 118 -13.96 -7.89 6.12
CA ARG A 118 -13.57 -8.75 4.99
C ARG A 118 -12.06 -8.75 4.79
N ALA A 119 -11.42 -7.56 4.78
CA ALA A 119 -9.98 -7.43 4.64
C ALA A 119 -9.22 -8.13 5.77
N ARG A 120 -9.67 -7.93 7.02
CA ARG A 120 -9.12 -8.58 8.20
C ARG A 120 -9.24 -10.10 8.15
N ALA A 121 -10.41 -10.61 7.79
CA ALA A 121 -10.63 -12.05 7.68
C ALA A 121 -9.70 -12.69 6.64
N ASN A 122 -9.58 -12.08 5.45
CA ASN A 122 -8.69 -12.56 4.40
C ASN A 122 -7.22 -12.51 4.83
N TYR A 123 -6.80 -11.46 5.52
CA TYR A 123 -5.44 -11.30 6.00
C TYR A 123 -5.08 -12.36 7.05
N LEU A 124 -5.95 -12.55 8.05
CA LEU A 124 -5.74 -13.57 9.09
C LEU A 124 -5.74 -14.98 8.50
N GLN A 125 -6.59 -15.26 7.51
CA GLN A 125 -6.59 -16.54 6.80
C GLN A 125 -5.26 -16.77 6.04
N ALA A 126 -4.71 -15.75 5.40
CA ALA A 126 -3.42 -15.85 4.72
C ALA A 126 -2.28 -16.15 5.71
N VAL A 127 -2.27 -15.47 6.86
CA VAL A 127 -1.28 -15.71 7.93
C VAL A 127 -1.44 -17.12 8.53
N GLU A 128 -2.66 -17.58 8.76
CA GLU A 128 -2.93 -18.94 9.22
C GLU A 128 -2.45 -19.98 8.21
N SER A 129 -2.69 -19.76 6.92
CA SER A 129 -2.21 -20.65 5.87
C SER A 129 -0.68 -20.70 5.85
N ALA A 130 -0.01 -19.55 5.95
CA ALA A 130 1.45 -19.48 6.02
C ALA A 130 2.00 -20.20 7.27
N TYR A 131 1.35 -20.04 8.42
CA TYR A 131 1.69 -20.76 9.65
C TYR A 131 1.55 -22.28 9.50
N ASN A 132 0.45 -22.75 8.91
CA ASN A 132 0.20 -24.19 8.72
C ASN A 132 1.18 -24.81 7.69
N GLU A 133 1.65 -24.03 6.73
CA GLU A 133 2.57 -24.49 5.67
C GLU A 133 4.04 -24.19 5.96
N ARG A 134 4.40 -23.65 7.14
CA ARG A 134 5.75 -23.18 7.46
C ARG A 134 6.86 -24.21 7.23
N GLU A 135 6.57 -25.50 7.51
CA GLU A 135 7.53 -26.59 7.29
C GLU A 135 7.77 -26.90 5.80
N LYS A 136 6.93 -26.38 4.91
CA LYS A 136 7.01 -26.55 3.45
C LYS A 136 7.53 -25.30 2.74
N THR A 137 7.76 -24.22 3.49
CA THR A 137 8.21 -22.94 2.93
C THR A 137 9.59 -23.10 2.33
N LYS A 138 9.73 -22.72 1.06
CA LYS A 138 11.01 -22.79 0.34
C LYS A 138 11.98 -21.73 0.87
N SER A 139 13.27 -22.06 0.93
CA SER A 139 14.33 -21.13 1.38
C SER A 139 14.31 -19.80 0.64
N GLY A 140 13.95 -19.78 -0.65
CA GLY A 140 13.85 -18.56 -1.44
C GLY A 140 12.78 -17.56 -0.93
N SER A 141 11.77 -18.03 -0.21
CA SER A 141 10.76 -17.14 0.38
C SER A 141 11.32 -16.29 1.53
N TYR A 142 12.33 -16.79 2.23
CA TYR A 142 12.98 -16.08 3.33
C TYR A 142 14.05 -15.07 2.86
N VAL A 143 14.48 -15.15 1.60
CA VAL A 143 15.56 -14.27 1.10
C VAL A 143 15.17 -12.80 1.23
N ASN A 144 13.95 -12.44 0.85
CA ASN A 144 13.49 -11.05 0.92
C ASN A 144 13.41 -10.56 2.37
N GLU A 145 12.98 -11.38 3.31
CA GLU A 145 12.95 -11.04 4.74
C GLU A 145 14.36 -10.72 5.25
N TYR A 146 15.35 -11.57 4.93
CA TYR A 146 16.73 -11.36 5.34
C TYR A 146 17.36 -10.13 4.68
N VAL A 147 17.06 -9.88 3.41
CA VAL A 147 17.53 -8.70 2.68
C VAL A 147 16.95 -7.43 3.29
N ASN A 148 15.64 -7.39 3.52
CA ASN A 148 14.95 -6.24 4.12
C ASN A 148 15.43 -5.99 5.57
N ASN A 149 15.64 -7.05 6.35
CA ASN A 149 16.21 -6.91 7.68
C ASN A 149 17.62 -6.32 7.65
N PHE A 150 18.48 -6.81 6.75
CA PHE A 150 19.85 -6.32 6.63
C PHE A 150 19.91 -4.87 6.17
N LEU A 151 19.16 -4.53 5.11
CA LEU A 151 19.19 -3.21 4.48
C LEU A 151 18.37 -2.16 5.24
N ASP A 152 17.15 -2.52 5.67
CA ASP A 152 16.13 -1.58 6.10
C ASP A 152 15.72 -1.80 7.56
N LYS A 153 16.40 -2.72 8.26
CA LYS A 153 16.15 -3.05 9.67
C LYS A 153 14.71 -3.51 9.96
N GLU A 154 14.05 -4.04 8.93
CA GLU A 154 12.72 -4.64 9.13
C GLU A 154 12.81 -5.84 10.07
N PRO A 155 11.89 -5.98 11.04
CA PRO A 155 11.90 -7.10 11.98
C PRO A 155 11.64 -8.43 11.26
N ILE A 156 12.29 -9.51 11.75
CA ILE A 156 12.03 -10.89 11.31
C ILE A 156 11.55 -11.70 12.52
N PRO A 157 10.30 -11.55 12.94
CA PRO A 157 9.78 -12.29 14.10
C PRO A 157 9.57 -13.78 13.82
N GLY A 158 9.44 -14.14 12.55
CA GLY A 158 9.05 -15.48 12.12
C GLY A 158 7.55 -15.72 12.22
N ILE A 159 7.03 -16.59 11.36
CA ILE A 159 5.58 -16.82 11.18
C ILE A 159 4.85 -17.25 12.45
N GLU A 160 5.51 -17.96 13.37
CA GLU A 160 4.90 -18.41 14.64
C GLU A 160 4.59 -17.22 15.55
N VAL A 161 5.51 -16.26 15.62
CA VAL A 161 5.34 -15.03 16.39
C VAL A 161 4.30 -14.13 15.71
N GLU A 162 4.38 -13.97 14.39
CA GLU A 162 3.42 -13.20 13.61
C GLU A 162 2.00 -13.71 13.75
N TYR A 163 1.80 -15.01 13.58
CA TYR A 163 0.51 -15.66 13.76
C TYR A 163 -0.07 -15.41 15.17
N THR A 164 0.76 -15.58 16.19
CA THR A 164 0.33 -15.37 17.59
C THR A 164 0.01 -13.90 17.84
N LEU A 165 0.84 -12.99 17.36
CA LEU A 165 0.69 -11.55 17.58
C LEU A 165 -0.52 -10.99 16.85
N LEU A 166 -0.69 -11.34 15.56
CA LEU A 166 -1.82 -10.87 14.76
C LEU A 166 -3.18 -11.37 15.26
N ASN A 167 -3.27 -12.62 15.70
CA ASN A 167 -4.51 -13.13 16.29
C ASN A 167 -4.88 -12.41 17.60
N LYS A 168 -3.91 -11.82 18.29
CA LYS A 168 -4.17 -10.98 19.47
C LYS A 168 -4.46 -9.53 19.14
N LEU A 169 -3.75 -8.96 18.17
CA LEU A 169 -3.85 -7.54 17.84
C LEU A 169 -5.06 -7.22 16.95
N ALA A 170 -5.24 -7.95 15.85
CA ALA A 170 -6.22 -7.62 14.83
C ALA A 170 -7.67 -7.52 15.35
N PRO A 171 -8.16 -8.36 16.26
CA PRO A 171 -9.50 -8.22 16.84
C PRO A 171 -9.69 -6.94 17.66
N ASN A 172 -8.61 -6.37 18.18
CA ASN A 172 -8.65 -5.19 19.05
C ASN A 172 -8.37 -3.87 18.31
N ILE A 173 -8.09 -3.93 17.02
CA ILE A 173 -7.89 -2.74 16.18
C ILE A 173 -9.20 -2.43 15.46
N PRO A 174 -9.86 -1.31 15.77
CA PRO A 174 -11.11 -0.91 15.12
C PRO A 174 -10.83 -0.27 13.76
N VAL A 175 -11.84 -0.23 12.88
CA VAL A 175 -11.74 0.41 11.55
C VAL A 175 -11.40 1.90 11.65
N GLU A 176 -11.83 2.58 12.70
CA GLU A 176 -11.54 3.99 12.96
C GLU A 176 -10.02 4.25 13.08
N ALA A 177 -9.28 3.34 13.70
CA ALA A 177 -7.81 3.43 13.78
C ALA A 177 -7.17 3.29 12.39
N VAL A 178 -7.67 2.39 11.55
CA VAL A 178 -7.22 2.25 10.15
C VAL A 178 -7.57 3.49 9.33
N ASN A 179 -8.75 4.08 9.54
CA ASN A 179 -9.18 5.30 8.87
C ASN A 179 -8.30 6.51 9.25
N GLN A 180 -7.84 6.60 10.50
CA GLN A 180 -6.89 7.62 10.92
C GLN A 180 -5.54 7.51 10.21
N ILE A 181 -5.08 6.29 9.91
CA ILE A 181 -3.86 6.08 9.10
C ILE A 181 -4.01 6.74 7.73
N MET A 182 -5.11 6.55 7.02
CA MET A 182 -5.32 7.19 5.70
C MET A 182 -5.27 8.72 5.77
N GLN A 183 -5.78 9.31 6.85
CA GLN A 183 -5.70 10.76 7.05
C GLN A 183 -4.26 11.25 7.26
N GLN A 184 -3.42 10.42 7.85
CA GLN A 184 -1.99 10.75 8.07
C GLN A 184 -1.14 10.53 6.82
N LEU A 185 -1.46 9.52 6.02
CA LEU A 185 -0.69 9.16 4.82
C LEU A 185 -0.89 10.15 3.66
N ILE A 186 -2.08 10.73 3.54
CA ILE A 186 -2.42 11.67 2.45
C ILE A 186 -2.40 13.09 2.98
N THR A 187 -1.32 13.81 2.70
CA THR A 187 -1.09 15.18 3.18
C THR A 187 -1.08 16.18 2.02
N ASP A 188 -1.31 17.46 2.32
CA ASP A 188 -1.24 18.52 1.32
C ASP A 188 0.22 18.97 1.04
N ASN A 189 1.18 18.41 1.77
CA ASN A 189 2.60 18.73 1.66
C ASN A 189 3.39 17.54 1.10
N ASN A 190 4.60 17.85 0.55
CA ASN A 190 5.56 16.83 0.08
C ASN A 190 5.02 15.88 -0.99
N GLN A 191 4.16 16.39 -1.86
CA GLN A 191 3.63 15.62 -2.98
C GLN A 191 4.58 15.65 -4.17
N VAL A 192 4.66 14.51 -4.87
CA VAL A 192 5.33 14.40 -6.18
C VAL A 192 4.38 13.71 -7.13
N VAL A 193 4.22 14.30 -8.31
CA VAL A 193 3.43 13.71 -9.40
C VAL A 193 4.38 13.41 -10.55
N LEU A 194 4.41 12.15 -10.95
CA LEU A 194 5.14 11.70 -12.15
C LEU A 194 4.10 11.28 -13.18
N LEU A 195 4.13 11.95 -14.32
CA LEU A 195 3.32 11.60 -15.48
C LEU A 195 4.25 11.15 -16.60
N ALA A 196 4.04 9.97 -17.11
CA ALA A 196 4.72 9.44 -18.27
C ALA A 196 3.70 9.15 -19.37
N GLY A 197 4.07 9.46 -20.62
CA GLY A 197 3.19 9.23 -21.77
C GLY A 197 3.99 9.13 -23.08
N PRO A 198 3.38 8.59 -24.14
CA PRO A 198 3.97 8.63 -25.47
C PRO A 198 4.11 10.07 -25.94
N GLU A 199 5.02 10.28 -26.93
CA GLU A 199 5.19 11.56 -27.63
C GLU A 199 3.92 11.98 -28.37
#